data_7035dc71c19b2995a4c10192c3407e62
#
_entry.id   7035dc71c19b2995a4c10192c3407e62
#
_cell.length_a   1.000
_cell.length_b   1.000
_cell.length_c   1.000
_cell.angle_alpha   90.00
_cell.angle_beta   90.00
_cell.angle_gamma   90.00
#
_symmetry.space_group_name_H-M   'P 1'
#
loop_
_entity.id
_entity.type
_entity.pdbx_description
1 polymer ?
#
loop_
_entity_poly.entity_id
_entity_poly.type
_entity_poly.pdbx_seq_one_letter_code
_entity_poly.pdbx_strand_id
1 'polypeptide(L)'
;MRNNHVLKTFPFFILALMMPIISCQSLKRDISVSGLREEMEFDLLKLEQVIVELEAQADKQASDRARQIQMAEARKTIAEMEKEARADSDFAGQIAAWSGRLAVIEGRYSEAQRQYRQSLSLSPGNLPSIILGARLEGDPEKRLDIINRELDLAGYAGSFSSGAGELQIEKGRTLAQMRRFSEAVGAFDAAFASGIDNIYAESYREARDRAWELRGAEASGGIFEILERGGLSWKDCIALTKTETQLLRFLTAGREIPETDLFNRLLERSFIPFTQDVTLNEWPRTRPKIEDPVFRSGAAWLLWHLYAEARADRGLLTRYSARFSLGGGARSPINDIPALSPFFDSILGCVETELLSLPDGRNFRPAEPVRGAEFLTVLGKMTP
;
A
#
# COMPACT_ATOMS: atom_id res chain seq x y z
N MET A 1 -45.52 -69.16 -4.64
CA MET A 1 -46.97 -68.95 -4.27
C MET A 1 -47.21 -67.44 -4.38
N ARG A 2 -47.87 -67.09 -5.47
CA ARG A 2 -49.03 -66.20 -5.67
C ARG A 2 -48.99 -64.92 -4.81
N ASN A 3 -48.66 -63.83 -5.41
CA ASN A 3 -49.45 -62.86 -6.20
C ASN A 3 -50.53 -62.16 -5.40
N ASN A 4 -50.48 -60.83 -5.41
CA ASN A 4 -51.52 -60.07 -6.13
C ASN A 4 -51.14 -58.55 -6.21
N HIS A 5 -51.09 -58.07 -7.45
CA HIS A 5 -51.12 -56.65 -7.82
C HIS A 5 -52.52 -56.07 -7.58
N VAL A 6 -52.59 -54.90 -6.99
CA VAL A 6 -53.78 -54.04 -7.09
C VAL A 6 -53.33 -52.66 -7.63
N LEU A 7 -53.69 -52.41 -8.88
CA LEU A 7 -53.74 -51.11 -9.51
C LEU A 7 -54.76 -50.22 -8.81
N LYS A 8 -54.35 -49.04 -8.35
CA LYS A 8 -55.26 -47.95 -7.98
C LYS A 8 -55.15 -46.82 -8.97
N THR A 9 -56.19 -46.69 -9.78
CA THR A 9 -56.46 -45.58 -10.69
C THR A 9 -56.74 -44.28 -9.90
N PHE A 10 -56.01 -43.21 -10.19
CA PHE A 10 -56.34 -41.85 -9.72
C PHE A 10 -57.04 -41.07 -10.83
N PRO A 11 -58.10 -40.32 -10.49
CA PRO A 11 -58.81 -39.50 -11.47
C PRO A 11 -58.09 -38.17 -11.71
N PHE A 12 -57.99 -37.80 -12.97
CA PHE A 12 -57.56 -36.50 -13.44
C PHE A 12 -58.54 -35.39 -13.01
N PHE A 13 -58.09 -34.46 -12.17
CA PHE A 13 -58.77 -33.21 -11.93
C PHE A 13 -58.21 -32.15 -12.89
N ILE A 14 -59.03 -31.72 -13.82
CA ILE A 14 -58.75 -30.57 -14.71
C ILE A 14 -58.99 -29.29 -13.88
N LEU A 15 -57.93 -28.63 -13.48
CA LEU A 15 -57.97 -27.32 -12.86
C LEU A 15 -57.88 -26.23 -13.97
N ALA A 16 -58.98 -25.56 -14.27
CA ALA A 16 -59.04 -24.47 -15.21
C ALA A 16 -58.26 -23.26 -14.67
N LEU A 17 -57.17 -22.90 -15.35
CA LEU A 17 -56.33 -21.75 -15.03
C LEU A 17 -57.06 -20.48 -15.48
N MET A 18 -57.65 -19.73 -14.53
CA MET A 18 -58.04 -18.33 -14.76
C MET A 18 -56.74 -17.49 -14.74
N MET A 19 -56.23 -17.08 -15.90
CA MET A 19 -55.20 -16.06 -16.00
C MET A 19 -55.81 -14.68 -15.71
N PRO A 20 -55.33 -13.92 -14.75
CA PRO A 20 -55.67 -12.51 -14.64
C PRO A 20 -55.01 -11.77 -15.78
N ILE A 21 -55.80 -10.99 -16.51
CA ILE A 21 -55.33 -10.00 -17.51
C ILE A 21 -54.59 -8.93 -16.72
N ILE A 22 -53.29 -9.02 -16.60
CA ILE A 22 -52.43 -7.99 -16.04
C ILE A 22 -52.33 -6.89 -17.11
N SER A 23 -52.87 -5.74 -16.79
CA SER A 23 -52.92 -4.54 -17.62
C SER A 23 -51.51 -4.12 -18.09
N CYS A 24 -51.34 -3.87 -19.38
CA CYS A 24 -50.11 -3.39 -20.00
C CYS A 24 -49.57 -2.05 -19.47
N GLN A 25 -50.23 -1.44 -18.51
CA GLN A 25 -49.73 -0.18 -17.88
C GLN A 25 -48.70 -0.40 -16.77
N SER A 26 -48.65 -1.59 -16.14
CA SER A 26 -47.61 -1.89 -15.12
C SER A 26 -46.25 -2.16 -15.74
N LEU A 27 -46.20 -2.82 -16.90
CA LEU A 27 -44.93 -3.14 -17.57
C LEU A 27 -44.13 -1.90 -18.03
N LYS A 28 -44.82 -0.82 -18.48
CA LYS A 28 -44.16 0.43 -18.90
C LYS A 28 -43.57 1.19 -17.70
N ARG A 29 -44.18 1.08 -16.52
CA ARG A 29 -43.65 1.71 -15.29
C ARG A 29 -42.43 0.99 -14.75
N ASP A 30 -42.43 -0.33 -14.79
CA ASP A 30 -41.32 -1.14 -14.31
C ASP A 30 -40.06 -1.01 -15.18
N ILE A 31 -40.22 -0.91 -16.51
CA ILE A 31 -39.11 -0.70 -17.45
C ILE A 31 -38.46 0.70 -17.25
N SER A 32 -39.25 1.72 -16.98
CA SER A 32 -38.70 3.07 -16.74
C SER A 32 -38.03 3.20 -15.39
N VAL A 33 -38.48 2.49 -14.35
CA VAL A 33 -37.87 2.43 -13.02
C VAL A 33 -36.59 1.61 -13.04
N SER A 34 -36.55 0.49 -13.77
CA SER A 34 -35.34 -0.32 -13.90
C SER A 34 -34.22 0.42 -14.64
N GLY A 35 -34.53 1.15 -15.71
CA GLY A 35 -33.54 1.94 -16.44
C GLY A 35 -32.96 3.09 -15.62
N LEU A 36 -33.81 3.79 -14.84
CA LEU A 36 -33.35 4.84 -13.94
C LEU A 36 -32.42 4.27 -12.82
N ARG A 37 -32.75 3.09 -12.32
CA ARG A 37 -31.95 2.42 -11.30
C ARG A 37 -30.58 1.98 -11.82
N GLU A 38 -30.51 1.43 -13.03
CA GLU A 38 -29.25 1.06 -13.68
C GLU A 38 -28.32 2.27 -13.90
N GLU A 39 -28.90 3.42 -14.31
CA GLU A 39 -28.12 4.65 -14.48
C GLU A 39 -27.59 5.17 -13.14
N MET A 40 -28.40 5.16 -12.10
CA MET A 40 -27.99 5.55 -10.74
C MET A 40 -26.93 4.60 -10.15
N GLU A 41 -27.04 3.30 -10.38
CA GLU A 41 -26.02 2.31 -9.95
C GLU A 41 -24.67 2.56 -10.66
N PHE A 42 -24.71 2.90 -11.95
CA PHE A 42 -23.49 3.23 -12.70
C PHE A 42 -22.81 4.51 -12.20
N ASP A 43 -23.59 5.54 -11.89
CA ASP A 43 -23.06 6.79 -11.35
C ASP A 43 -22.54 6.62 -9.90
N LEU A 44 -23.16 5.72 -9.13
CA LEU A 44 -22.66 5.35 -7.81
C LEU A 44 -21.28 4.66 -7.89
N LEU A 45 -21.10 3.74 -8.84
CA LEU A 45 -19.80 3.09 -9.07
C LEU A 45 -18.72 4.11 -9.46
N LYS A 46 -19.04 5.10 -10.29
CA LYS A 46 -18.09 6.17 -10.61
C LYS A 46 -17.74 7.03 -9.41
N LEU A 47 -18.73 7.37 -8.58
CA LEU A 47 -18.53 8.11 -7.35
C LEU A 47 -17.64 7.33 -6.38
N GLU A 48 -17.92 6.04 -6.20
CA GLU A 48 -17.11 5.13 -5.42
C GLU A 48 -15.66 5.14 -5.88
N GLN A 49 -15.42 4.98 -7.19
CA GLN A 49 -14.07 5.01 -7.76
C GLN A 49 -13.33 6.28 -7.38
N VAL A 50 -13.94 7.46 -7.60
CA VAL A 50 -13.31 8.74 -7.28
C VAL A 50 -13.01 8.87 -5.78
N ILE A 51 -13.93 8.47 -4.91
CA ILE A 51 -13.74 8.59 -3.47
C ILE A 51 -12.65 7.62 -2.98
N VAL A 52 -12.64 6.37 -3.47
CA VAL A 52 -11.61 5.37 -3.13
C VAL A 52 -10.20 5.85 -3.54
N GLU A 53 -10.06 6.40 -4.75
CA GLU A 53 -8.81 7.00 -5.21
C GLU A 53 -8.38 8.18 -4.32
N LEU A 54 -9.29 9.09 -3.96
CA LEU A 54 -9.03 10.22 -3.07
C LEU A 54 -8.59 9.77 -1.67
N GLU A 55 -9.20 8.71 -1.15
CA GLU A 55 -8.85 8.12 0.15
C GLU A 55 -7.46 7.49 0.15
N ALA A 56 -7.12 6.75 -0.90
CA ALA A 56 -5.80 6.16 -1.06
C ALA A 56 -4.71 7.22 -1.28
N GLN A 57 -5.06 8.35 -1.90
CA GLN A 57 -4.16 9.49 -2.09
C GLN A 57 -4.03 10.38 -0.84
N ALA A 58 -4.95 10.30 0.11
CA ALA A 58 -4.88 11.08 1.34
C ALA A 58 -3.61 10.79 2.15
N ASP A 59 -3.09 9.59 2.02
CA ASP A 59 -1.84 9.15 2.63
C ASP A 59 -0.60 9.58 1.81
N LYS A 60 -0.80 10.19 0.63
CA LYS A 60 0.26 10.69 -0.26
C LYS A 60 0.19 12.22 -0.31
N GLN A 61 1.33 12.88 -0.31
CA GLN A 61 1.44 14.31 -0.59
C GLN A 61 1.20 14.60 -2.10
N ALA A 62 0.02 14.23 -2.60
CA ALA A 62 -0.37 14.47 -3.99
C ALA A 62 -0.62 15.97 -4.23
N SER A 63 -0.44 16.44 -5.48
CA SER A 63 -0.60 17.85 -5.81
C SER A 63 -2.00 18.34 -5.43
N ASP A 64 -2.08 19.33 -4.54
CA ASP A 64 -3.31 19.86 -3.96
C ASP A 64 -4.38 20.25 -5.01
N ARG A 65 -3.96 20.73 -6.18
CA ARG A 65 -4.89 21.23 -7.20
C ARG A 65 -5.69 20.13 -7.90
N ALA A 66 -5.08 19.03 -8.30
CA ALA A 66 -5.79 17.92 -8.96
C ALA A 66 -6.77 17.27 -7.99
N ARG A 67 -6.33 17.06 -6.75
CA ARG A 67 -7.15 16.52 -5.67
C ARG A 67 -8.36 17.43 -5.36
N GLN A 68 -8.17 18.76 -5.33
CA GLN A 68 -9.27 19.72 -5.13
C GLN A 68 -10.30 19.67 -6.26
N ILE A 69 -9.89 19.49 -7.51
CA ILE A 69 -10.80 19.33 -8.65
C ILE A 69 -11.63 18.05 -8.49
N GLN A 70 -10.98 16.92 -8.20
CA GLN A 70 -11.69 15.65 -7.99
C GLN A 70 -12.70 15.72 -6.83
N MET A 71 -12.32 16.34 -5.69
CA MET A 71 -13.25 16.55 -4.58
C MET A 71 -14.44 17.44 -4.96
N ALA A 72 -14.23 18.47 -5.78
CA ALA A 72 -15.30 19.35 -6.25
C ALA A 72 -16.27 18.62 -7.20
N GLU A 73 -15.74 17.77 -8.08
CA GLU A 73 -16.53 16.92 -8.96
C GLU A 73 -17.34 15.89 -8.16
N ALA A 74 -16.71 15.20 -7.19
CA ALA A 74 -17.42 14.26 -6.33
C ALA A 74 -18.59 14.93 -5.57
N ARG A 75 -18.38 16.14 -5.03
CA ARG A 75 -19.47 16.89 -4.38
C ARG A 75 -20.63 17.21 -5.33
N LYS A 76 -20.30 17.59 -6.57
CA LYS A 76 -21.32 17.88 -7.58
C LYS A 76 -22.13 16.63 -7.90
N THR A 77 -21.47 15.52 -8.16
CA THR A 77 -22.12 14.22 -8.42
C THR A 77 -23.02 13.80 -7.25
N ILE A 78 -22.54 13.88 -6.01
CA ILE A 78 -23.33 13.59 -4.80
C ILE A 78 -24.60 14.46 -4.77
N ALA A 79 -24.47 15.78 -5.01
CA ALA A 79 -25.62 16.69 -4.95
C ALA A 79 -26.66 16.45 -6.08
N GLU A 80 -26.24 15.92 -7.22
CA GLU A 80 -27.12 15.48 -8.30
C GLU A 80 -27.83 14.19 -7.92
N MET A 81 -27.10 13.18 -7.45
CA MET A 81 -27.65 11.90 -7.01
C MET A 81 -28.61 12.02 -5.82
N GLU A 82 -28.35 12.90 -4.85
CA GLU A 82 -29.25 13.16 -3.71
C GLU A 82 -30.65 13.62 -4.15
N LYS A 83 -30.76 14.33 -5.28
CA LYS A 83 -32.07 14.78 -5.82
C LYS A 83 -32.84 13.63 -6.43
N GLU A 84 -32.12 12.71 -7.09
CA GLU A 84 -32.72 11.59 -7.81
C GLU A 84 -33.06 10.44 -6.87
N ALA A 85 -32.27 10.23 -5.82
CA ALA A 85 -32.41 9.14 -4.85
C ALA A 85 -33.56 9.31 -3.85
N ARG A 86 -34.30 10.42 -3.86
CA ARG A 86 -35.34 10.74 -2.85
C ARG A 86 -36.44 9.70 -2.71
N ALA A 87 -36.68 8.90 -3.75
CA ALA A 87 -37.71 7.86 -3.75
C ALA A 87 -37.20 6.49 -3.27
N ASP A 88 -35.86 6.28 -3.18
CA ASP A 88 -35.24 5.04 -2.77
C ASP A 88 -34.38 5.27 -1.53
N SER A 89 -34.86 4.84 -0.36
CA SER A 89 -34.20 5.05 0.92
C SER A 89 -32.84 4.34 1.00
N ASP A 90 -32.72 3.17 0.35
CA ASP A 90 -31.50 2.39 0.33
C ASP A 90 -30.39 3.11 -0.43
N PHE A 91 -30.75 3.60 -1.60
CA PHE A 91 -29.86 4.40 -2.44
C PHE A 91 -29.47 5.73 -1.77
N ALA A 92 -30.47 6.43 -1.20
CA ALA A 92 -30.21 7.66 -0.45
C ALA A 92 -29.31 7.43 0.77
N GLY A 93 -29.43 6.27 1.44
CA GLY A 93 -28.56 5.87 2.52
C GLY A 93 -27.09 5.65 2.08
N GLN A 94 -26.88 5.00 0.94
CA GLN A 94 -25.56 4.82 0.37
C GLN A 94 -24.92 6.16 -0.04
N ILE A 95 -25.65 7.03 -0.71
CA ILE A 95 -25.17 8.37 -1.10
C ILE A 95 -24.78 9.20 0.13
N ALA A 96 -25.59 9.15 1.20
CA ALA A 96 -25.26 9.82 2.45
C ALA A 96 -23.94 9.26 3.04
N ALA A 97 -23.70 7.94 2.97
CA ALA A 97 -22.45 7.35 3.43
C ALA A 97 -21.25 7.83 2.59
N TRP A 98 -21.36 7.87 1.27
CA TRP A 98 -20.31 8.38 0.39
C TRP A 98 -20.05 9.88 0.60
N SER A 99 -21.11 10.66 0.81
CA SER A 99 -21.00 12.08 1.20
C SER A 99 -20.23 12.24 2.51
N GLY A 100 -20.49 11.38 3.49
CA GLY A 100 -19.76 11.33 4.75
C GLY A 100 -18.29 10.94 4.58
N ARG A 101 -17.98 9.96 3.72
CA ARG A 101 -16.59 9.56 3.41
C ARG A 101 -15.82 10.71 2.74
N LEU A 102 -16.42 11.41 1.82
CA LEU A 102 -15.83 12.63 1.22
C LEU A 102 -15.60 13.71 2.26
N ALA A 103 -16.54 13.91 3.19
CA ALA A 103 -16.39 14.88 4.28
C ALA A 103 -15.23 14.51 5.23
N VAL A 104 -14.95 13.22 5.47
CA VAL A 104 -13.75 12.76 6.22
C VAL A 104 -12.47 13.16 5.48
N ILE A 105 -12.40 12.94 4.16
CA ILE A 105 -11.23 13.33 3.34
C ILE A 105 -10.96 14.83 3.42
N GLU A 106 -12.01 15.63 3.52
CA GLU A 106 -11.96 17.09 3.62
C GLU A 106 -11.74 17.61 5.04
N GLY A 107 -11.64 16.72 6.04
CA GLY A 107 -11.50 17.09 7.46
C GLY A 107 -12.78 17.65 8.11
N ARG A 108 -13.94 17.53 7.42
CA ARG A 108 -15.23 18.03 7.90
C ARG A 108 -15.96 16.99 8.76
N TYR A 109 -15.36 16.61 9.88
CA TYR A 109 -15.83 15.49 10.72
C TYR A 109 -17.26 15.67 11.26
N SER A 110 -17.69 16.88 11.60
CA SER A 110 -19.08 17.15 12.08
C SER A 110 -20.10 16.84 10.96
N GLU A 111 -19.75 17.17 9.73
CA GLU A 111 -20.55 16.84 8.55
C GLU A 111 -20.58 15.33 8.33
N ALA A 112 -19.44 14.68 8.35
CA ALA A 112 -19.33 13.23 8.20
C ALA A 112 -20.17 12.48 9.24
N GLN A 113 -20.19 12.92 10.51
CA GLN A 113 -21.05 12.34 11.54
C GLN A 113 -22.54 12.55 11.27
N ARG A 114 -22.92 13.70 10.71
CA ARG A 114 -24.32 13.95 10.32
C ARG A 114 -24.73 12.99 9.21
N GLN A 115 -23.93 12.87 8.16
CA GLN A 115 -24.15 11.99 7.04
C GLN A 115 -24.20 10.51 7.46
N TYR A 116 -23.32 10.10 8.38
CA TYR A 116 -23.33 8.76 8.97
C TYR A 116 -24.67 8.43 9.64
N ARG A 117 -25.19 9.34 10.49
CA ARG A 117 -26.49 9.16 11.14
C ARG A 117 -27.63 9.11 10.15
N GLN A 118 -27.59 9.95 9.12
CA GLN A 118 -28.57 9.94 8.05
C GLN A 118 -28.54 8.63 7.29
N SER A 119 -27.37 8.15 6.91
CA SER A 119 -27.20 6.89 6.20
C SER A 119 -27.77 5.70 7.00
N LEU A 120 -27.43 5.61 8.29
CA LEU A 120 -27.96 4.57 9.18
C LEU A 120 -29.50 4.61 9.32
N SER A 121 -30.09 5.80 9.29
CA SER A 121 -31.54 5.93 9.38
C SER A 121 -32.28 5.51 8.10
N LEU A 122 -31.64 5.65 6.95
CA LEU A 122 -32.19 5.36 5.63
C LEU A 122 -31.95 3.91 5.20
N SER A 123 -30.73 3.40 5.42
CA SER A 123 -30.31 2.05 5.04
C SER A 123 -29.37 1.47 6.09
N PRO A 124 -29.90 0.87 7.17
CA PRO A 124 -29.10 0.26 8.21
C PRO A 124 -28.27 -0.89 7.66
N GLY A 125 -26.97 -0.90 7.96
CA GLY A 125 -26.06 -2.00 7.60
C GLY A 125 -25.54 -1.97 6.17
N ASN A 126 -25.76 -0.87 5.41
CA ASN A 126 -25.05 -0.72 4.13
C ASN A 126 -23.52 -0.58 4.35
N LEU A 127 -22.75 -1.21 3.50
CA LEU A 127 -21.30 -1.29 3.64
C LEU A 127 -20.60 0.09 3.67
N PRO A 128 -20.92 1.04 2.78
CA PRO A 128 -20.33 2.39 2.85
C PRO A 128 -20.53 3.07 4.22
N SER A 129 -21.68 2.85 4.89
CA SER A 129 -21.94 3.37 6.24
C SER A 129 -21.08 2.70 7.30
N ILE A 130 -20.91 1.38 7.21
CA ILE A 130 -20.07 0.61 8.15
C ILE A 130 -18.63 1.14 8.08
N ILE A 131 -18.10 1.29 6.86
CA ILE A 131 -16.77 1.83 6.63
C ILE A 131 -16.66 3.29 7.15
N LEU A 132 -17.66 4.12 6.88
CA LEU A 132 -17.68 5.49 7.40
C LEU A 132 -17.69 5.51 8.94
N GLY A 133 -18.49 4.65 9.57
CA GLY A 133 -18.52 4.52 11.02
C GLY A 133 -17.17 4.13 11.61
N ALA A 134 -16.50 3.16 11.00
CA ALA A 134 -15.15 2.76 11.38
C ALA A 134 -14.15 3.92 11.24
N ARG A 135 -14.21 4.70 10.18
CA ARG A 135 -13.31 5.86 9.95
C ARG A 135 -13.57 7.04 10.88
N LEU A 136 -14.79 7.18 11.38
CA LEU A 136 -15.15 8.19 12.38
C LEU A 136 -14.68 7.82 13.79
N GLU A 137 -14.34 6.56 14.04
CA GLU A 137 -13.72 6.14 15.29
C GLU A 137 -12.24 6.59 15.31
N GLY A 138 -11.91 7.44 16.28
CA GLY A 138 -10.57 8.01 16.42
C GLY A 138 -9.54 7.05 17.02
N ASP A 139 -10.00 6.06 17.81
CA ASP A 139 -9.16 5.05 18.43
C ASP A 139 -8.96 3.87 17.46
N PRO A 140 -7.74 3.60 16.99
CA PRO A 140 -7.47 2.52 16.03
C PRO A 140 -7.84 1.12 16.54
N GLU A 141 -7.70 0.83 17.84
CA GLU A 141 -8.09 -0.46 18.42
C GLU A 141 -9.60 -0.64 18.35
N LYS A 142 -10.37 0.36 18.75
CA LYS A 142 -11.85 0.30 18.65
C LYS A 142 -12.32 0.23 17.21
N ARG A 143 -11.62 0.92 16.29
CA ARG A 143 -11.88 0.83 14.86
C ARG A 143 -11.68 -0.60 14.36
N LEU A 144 -10.59 -1.24 14.78
CA LEU A 144 -10.30 -2.63 14.44
C LEU A 144 -11.36 -3.59 14.98
N ASP A 145 -11.85 -3.35 16.19
CA ASP A 145 -12.94 -4.14 16.80
C ASP A 145 -14.25 -4.01 16.01
N ILE A 146 -14.59 -2.80 15.54
CA ILE A 146 -15.76 -2.58 14.68
C ILE A 146 -15.60 -3.39 13.40
N ILE A 147 -14.46 -3.28 12.72
CA ILE A 147 -14.21 -3.96 11.44
C ILE A 147 -14.23 -5.48 11.61
N ASN A 148 -13.60 -6.01 12.66
CA ASN A 148 -13.58 -7.45 12.91
C ASN A 148 -14.99 -8.00 13.18
N ARG A 149 -15.82 -7.31 13.94
CA ARG A 149 -17.21 -7.69 14.18
C ARG A 149 -18.01 -7.78 12.89
N GLU A 150 -17.85 -6.82 11.99
CA GLU A 150 -18.56 -6.84 10.71
C GLU A 150 -18.04 -7.94 9.77
N LEU A 151 -16.74 -8.22 9.80
CA LEU A 151 -16.16 -9.37 9.08
C LEU A 151 -16.67 -10.71 9.62
N ASP A 152 -16.81 -10.85 10.94
CA ASP A 152 -17.37 -12.05 11.56
C ASP A 152 -18.84 -12.25 11.14
N LEU A 153 -19.65 -11.19 11.16
CA LEU A 153 -21.03 -11.23 10.70
C LEU A 153 -21.13 -11.62 9.21
N ALA A 154 -20.27 -11.09 8.36
CA ALA A 154 -20.22 -11.47 6.95
C ALA A 154 -19.81 -12.94 6.76
N GLY A 155 -18.90 -13.46 7.57
CA GLY A 155 -18.48 -14.86 7.56
C GLY A 155 -19.60 -15.83 7.95
N TYR A 156 -20.44 -15.49 8.93
CA TYR A 156 -21.60 -16.29 9.33
C TYR A 156 -22.70 -16.34 8.27
N ALA A 157 -22.83 -15.32 7.44
CA ALA A 157 -23.84 -15.27 6.38
C ALA A 157 -23.61 -16.26 5.23
N GLY A 158 -22.48 -16.97 5.23
CA GLY A 158 -22.17 -18.03 4.25
C GLY A 158 -22.01 -17.56 2.82
N SER A 159 -22.06 -16.26 2.60
CA SER A 159 -21.77 -15.64 1.32
C SER A 159 -20.37 -15.03 1.39
N PHE A 160 -19.54 -15.25 0.37
CA PHE A 160 -18.50 -14.31 0.02
C PHE A 160 -19.25 -13.01 -0.33
N SER A 161 -19.66 -12.27 0.71
CA SER A 161 -20.42 -11.04 0.53
C SER A 161 -19.50 -10.06 -0.19
N SER A 162 -20.04 -9.44 -1.24
CA SER A 162 -19.43 -8.31 -1.95
C SER A 162 -19.15 -7.19 -0.96
N GLY A 163 -18.32 -7.24 -0.05
CA GLY A 163 -18.11 -6.26 1.01
C GLY A 163 -17.04 -6.68 2.00
N ALA A 164 -16.74 -7.99 2.05
CA ALA A 164 -15.68 -8.50 2.90
C ALA A 164 -14.30 -7.97 2.46
N GLY A 165 -14.11 -7.77 1.15
CA GLY A 165 -12.88 -7.23 0.58
C GLY A 165 -12.61 -5.80 1.04
N GLU A 166 -13.60 -4.91 0.97
CA GLU A 166 -13.47 -3.52 1.41
C GLU A 166 -13.22 -3.41 2.92
N LEU A 167 -13.87 -4.25 3.72
CA LEU A 167 -13.61 -4.33 5.16
C LEU A 167 -12.18 -4.83 5.44
N GLN A 168 -11.65 -5.76 4.65
CA GLN A 168 -10.26 -6.19 4.75
C GLN A 168 -9.27 -5.07 4.36
N ILE A 169 -9.60 -4.22 3.38
CA ILE A 169 -8.82 -3.01 3.08
C ILE A 169 -8.78 -2.09 4.31
N GLU A 170 -9.94 -1.79 4.91
CA GLU A 170 -9.99 -0.93 6.11
C GLU A 170 -9.24 -1.54 7.29
N LYS A 171 -9.31 -2.87 7.46
CA LYS A 171 -8.51 -3.60 8.45
C LYS A 171 -7.01 -3.42 8.20
N GLY A 172 -6.56 -3.62 6.96
CA GLY A 172 -5.17 -3.45 6.57
C GLY A 172 -4.66 -2.04 6.84
N ARG A 173 -5.44 -1.01 6.49
CA ARG A 173 -5.12 0.40 6.77
C ARG A 173 -5.02 0.68 8.28
N THR A 174 -5.99 0.19 9.05
CA THR A 174 -6.01 0.37 10.51
C THR A 174 -4.81 -0.31 11.16
N LEU A 175 -4.49 -1.54 10.77
CA LEU A 175 -3.32 -2.28 11.26
C LEU A 175 -2.01 -1.59 10.87
N ALA A 176 -1.89 -1.06 9.65
CA ALA A 176 -0.72 -0.29 9.22
C ALA A 176 -0.56 1.00 10.05
N GLN A 177 -1.65 1.71 10.36
CA GLN A 177 -1.63 2.86 11.26
C GLN A 177 -1.16 2.50 12.68
N MET A 178 -1.51 1.30 13.14
CA MET A 178 -1.06 0.73 14.44
C MET A 178 0.36 0.15 14.38
N ARG A 179 1.04 0.21 13.25
CA ARG A 179 2.35 -0.38 12.99
C ARG A 179 2.39 -1.91 13.08
N ARG A 180 1.25 -2.58 12.97
CA ARG A 180 1.10 -4.04 12.91
C ARG A 180 1.21 -4.50 11.46
N PHE A 181 2.40 -4.29 10.85
CA PHE A 181 2.58 -4.40 9.41
C PHE A 181 2.39 -5.81 8.86
N SER A 182 2.85 -6.84 9.57
CA SER A 182 2.65 -8.24 9.16
C SER A 182 1.18 -8.59 9.06
N GLU A 183 0.37 -8.13 10.02
CA GLU A 183 -1.06 -8.34 10.01
C GLU A 183 -1.76 -7.47 8.96
N ALA A 184 -1.28 -6.24 8.73
CA ALA A 184 -1.79 -5.36 7.68
C ALA A 184 -1.62 -6.00 6.30
N VAL A 185 -0.45 -6.59 6.01
CA VAL A 185 -0.21 -7.35 4.76
C VAL A 185 -1.22 -8.48 4.62
N GLY A 186 -1.42 -9.28 5.68
CA GLY A 186 -2.39 -10.38 5.67
C GLY A 186 -3.82 -9.91 5.35
N ALA A 187 -4.23 -8.75 5.89
CA ALA A 187 -5.54 -8.16 5.61
C ALA A 187 -5.65 -7.66 4.16
N PHE A 188 -4.64 -6.94 3.64
CA PHE A 188 -4.63 -6.52 2.23
C PHE A 188 -4.63 -7.73 1.28
N ASP A 189 -3.82 -8.75 1.56
CA ASP A 189 -3.76 -9.96 0.73
C ASP A 189 -5.11 -10.70 0.75
N ALA A 190 -5.80 -10.76 1.89
CA ALA A 190 -7.15 -11.32 2.00
C ALA A 190 -8.17 -10.52 1.18
N ALA A 191 -8.07 -9.17 1.18
CA ALA A 191 -8.90 -8.32 0.34
C ALA A 191 -8.69 -8.63 -1.15
N PHE A 192 -7.44 -8.65 -1.61
CA PHE A 192 -7.13 -8.90 -3.02
C PHE A 192 -7.49 -10.31 -3.48
N ALA A 193 -7.42 -11.29 -2.58
CA ALA A 193 -7.85 -12.66 -2.86
C ALA A 193 -9.37 -12.85 -2.87
N SER A 194 -10.15 -11.94 -2.27
CA SER A 194 -11.61 -12.03 -2.22
C SER A 194 -12.33 -11.71 -3.53
N GLY A 195 -11.59 -11.27 -4.56
CA GLY A 195 -12.17 -10.80 -5.81
C GLY A 195 -12.76 -9.39 -5.71
N ILE A 196 -12.23 -8.56 -4.80
CA ILE A 196 -12.59 -7.14 -4.69
C ILE A 196 -12.43 -6.43 -6.04
N ASP A 197 -13.23 -5.38 -6.27
CA ASP A 197 -13.11 -4.59 -7.49
C ASP A 197 -11.68 -4.08 -7.70
N ASN A 198 -11.23 -4.08 -8.97
CA ASN A 198 -9.88 -3.69 -9.36
C ASN A 198 -9.50 -2.30 -8.85
N ILE A 199 -10.46 -1.38 -8.72
CA ILE A 199 -10.19 -0.04 -8.23
C ILE A 199 -9.60 -0.04 -6.81
N TYR A 200 -10.09 -0.91 -5.93
CA TYR A 200 -9.54 -1.07 -4.59
C TYR A 200 -8.14 -1.70 -4.63
N ALA A 201 -7.98 -2.76 -5.45
CA ALA A 201 -6.70 -3.44 -5.57
C ALA A 201 -5.61 -2.50 -6.11
N GLU A 202 -5.92 -1.66 -7.10
CA GLU A 202 -4.98 -0.69 -7.67
C GLU A 202 -4.70 0.46 -6.70
N SER A 203 -5.73 1.01 -6.06
CA SER A 203 -5.61 2.15 -5.14
C SER A 203 -4.80 1.81 -3.89
N TYR A 204 -4.94 0.60 -3.35
CA TYR A 204 -4.29 0.20 -2.10
C TYR A 204 -3.07 -0.72 -2.27
N ARG A 205 -2.66 -1.02 -3.50
CA ARG A 205 -1.44 -1.82 -3.78
C ARG A 205 -0.20 -1.22 -3.12
N GLU A 206 0.00 0.08 -3.27
CA GLU A 206 1.15 0.76 -2.67
C GLU A 206 1.13 0.73 -1.13
N ALA A 207 -0.05 0.86 -0.52
CA ALA A 207 -0.19 0.74 0.93
C ALA A 207 0.16 -0.68 1.42
N ARG A 208 -0.27 -1.69 0.68
CA ARG A 208 0.10 -3.10 0.92
C ARG A 208 1.60 -3.32 0.77
N ASP A 209 2.20 -2.81 -0.32
CA ASP A 209 3.62 -2.99 -0.59
C ASP A 209 4.47 -2.27 0.46
N ARG A 210 4.04 -1.09 0.90
CA ARG A 210 4.66 -0.38 2.02
C ARG A 210 4.57 -1.16 3.33
N ALA A 211 3.42 -1.74 3.65
CA ALA A 211 3.29 -2.59 4.83
C ALA A 211 4.20 -3.82 4.73
N TRP A 212 4.32 -4.41 3.53
CA TRP A 212 5.24 -5.51 3.27
C TRP A 212 6.71 -5.13 3.49
N GLU A 213 7.13 -3.97 3.04
CA GLU A 213 8.47 -3.44 3.26
C GLU A 213 8.76 -3.23 4.76
N LEU A 214 7.77 -2.77 5.51
CA LEU A 214 7.90 -2.41 6.94
C LEU A 214 7.66 -3.59 7.91
N ARG A 215 7.24 -4.77 7.45
CA ARG A 215 6.87 -5.89 8.33
C ARG A 215 7.96 -6.38 9.27
N GLY A 216 9.23 -6.08 8.97
CA GLY A 216 10.36 -6.40 9.85
C GLY A 216 10.70 -5.30 10.86
N ALA A 217 10.04 -4.14 10.79
CA ALA A 217 10.37 -2.93 11.56
C ALA A 217 9.43 -2.70 12.78
N GLU A 218 8.66 -3.70 13.19
CA GLU A 218 7.62 -3.59 14.22
C GLU A 218 8.12 -3.16 15.59
N ALA A 219 9.43 -3.23 15.87
CA ALA A 219 9.97 -3.18 17.23
C ALA A 219 10.54 -1.82 17.68
N SER A 220 10.77 -0.82 16.82
CA SER A 220 11.68 0.29 17.19
C SER A 220 11.05 1.66 17.01
N GLY A 221 10.50 2.23 18.09
CA GLY A 221 9.74 3.50 18.08
C GLY A 221 10.47 4.72 17.52
N GLY A 222 11.78 4.92 17.72
CA GLY A 222 12.53 6.09 17.24
C GLY A 222 13.02 5.99 15.80
N ILE A 223 13.12 4.78 15.28
CA ILE A 223 13.59 4.47 13.93
C ILE A 223 12.46 4.64 12.91
N PHE A 224 11.24 4.47 13.35
CA PHE A 224 10.07 4.50 12.47
C PHE A 224 9.94 5.82 11.68
N GLU A 225 10.20 6.96 12.30
CA GLU A 225 10.17 8.25 11.59
C GLU A 225 11.20 8.33 10.46
N ILE A 226 12.34 7.62 10.62
CA ILE A 226 13.36 7.51 9.58
C ILE A 226 12.86 6.62 8.44
N LEU A 227 12.21 5.50 8.78
CA LEU A 227 11.69 4.54 7.79
C LEU A 227 10.54 5.10 6.95
N GLU A 228 9.76 6.04 7.50
CA GLU A 228 8.67 6.69 6.77
C GLU A 228 9.14 7.74 5.75
N ARG A 229 10.39 8.17 5.81
CA ARG A 229 10.91 9.15 4.86
C ARG A 229 11.04 8.57 3.47
N GLY A 230 10.65 9.32 2.46
CA GLY A 230 10.75 8.92 1.05
C GLY A 230 12.19 8.78 0.54
N GLY A 231 13.18 9.23 1.32
CA GLY A 231 14.61 9.09 1.08
C GLY A 231 15.39 9.35 2.36
N LEU A 232 16.50 8.65 2.54
CA LEU A 232 17.37 8.77 3.69
C LEU A 232 18.47 9.81 3.45
N SER A 233 18.93 10.46 4.53
CA SER A 233 20.20 11.18 4.59
C SER A 233 21.33 10.26 5.10
N TRP A 234 22.60 10.69 4.99
CA TRP A 234 23.71 9.97 5.61
C TRP A 234 23.53 9.81 7.12
N LYS A 235 22.96 10.83 7.77
CA LYS A 235 22.62 10.79 9.19
C LYS A 235 21.66 9.63 9.49
N ASP A 236 20.61 9.48 8.68
CA ASP A 236 19.62 8.42 8.85
C ASP A 236 20.25 7.03 8.61
N CYS A 237 21.07 6.88 7.56
CA CYS A 237 21.75 5.61 7.30
C CYS A 237 22.68 5.21 8.45
N ILE A 238 23.42 6.17 9.03
CA ILE A 238 24.34 5.92 10.16
C ILE A 238 23.54 5.59 11.41
N ALA A 239 22.46 6.33 11.69
CA ALA A 239 21.58 6.07 12.83
C ALA A 239 20.97 4.66 12.76
N LEU A 240 20.41 4.26 11.62
CA LEU A 240 19.89 2.90 11.39
C LEU A 240 20.99 1.84 11.57
N THR A 241 22.17 2.04 10.95
CA THR A 241 23.27 1.07 11.06
C THR A 241 23.76 0.93 12.49
N LYS A 242 23.86 2.03 13.25
CA LYS A 242 24.29 2.07 14.65
C LYS A 242 23.30 1.36 15.57
N THR A 243 22.00 1.57 15.36
CA THR A 243 20.95 1.08 16.25
C THR A 243 20.61 -0.39 15.97
N GLU A 244 20.54 -0.77 14.70
CA GLU A 244 20.04 -2.07 14.29
C GLU A 244 21.15 -3.13 14.14
N THR A 245 22.44 -2.70 14.12
CA THR A 245 23.53 -3.63 13.84
C THR A 245 24.78 -3.37 14.69
N GLN A 246 25.70 -4.30 14.64
CA GLN A 246 27.04 -4.16 15.21
C GLN A 246 28.09 -3.73 14.14
N LEU A 247 27.66 -3.41 12.91
CA LEU A 247 28.56 -3.17 11.79
C LEU A 247 29.51 -1.98 11.97
N LEU A 248 29.14 -0.98 12.80
CA LEU A 248 29.97 0.18 13.12
C LEU A 248 30.88 -0.03 14.35
N ARG A 249 30.90 -1.22 14.95
CA ARG A 249 31.67 -1.52 16.19
C ARG A 249 33.16 -1.27 16.04
N PHE A 250 33.71 -1.49 14.84
CA PHE A 250 35.12 -1.23 14.54
C PHE A 250 35.51 0.26 14.61
N LEU A 251 34.52 1.17 14.51
CA LEU A 251 34.73 2.62 14.66
C LEU A 251 34.49 3.10 16.07
N THR A 252 33.64 2.41 16.84
CA THR A 252 33.18 2.88 18.16
C THR A 252 34.03 2.31 19.30
N ALA A 253 34.69 1.19 19.09
CA ALA A 253 35.38 0.44 20.14
C ALA A 253 34.47 0.21 21.38
N GLY A 254 33.16 0.04 21.17
CA GLY A 254 32.17 -0.16 22.21
C GLY A 254 31.75 1.10 22.97
N ARG A 255 32.19 2.30 22.53
CA ARG A 255 31.74 3.57 23.10
C ARG A 255 30.58 4.15 22.28
N GLU A 256 29.72 4.89 22.93
CA GLU A 256 28.69 5.67 22.25
C GLU A 256 29.35 6.90 21.59
N ILE A 257 29.13 7.04 20.27
CA ILE A 257 29.69 8.11 19.45
C ILE A 257 28.54 8.76 18.71
N PRO A 258 28.51 10.12 18.64
CA PRO A 258 27.50 10.86 17.85
C PRO A 258 27.59 10.50 16.37
N GLU A 259 26.44 10.58 15.67
CA GLU A 259 26.33 10.29 14.22
C GLU A 259 27.27 11.18 13.39
N THR A 260 27.46 12.44 13.77
CA THR A 260 28.38 13.37 13.10
C THR A 260 29.84 12.89 13.15
N ASP A 261 30.28 12.36 14.28
CA ASP A 261 31.63 11.84 14.44
C ASP A 261 31.82 10.53 13.67
N LEU A 262 30.78 9.66 13.69
CA LEU A 262 30.76 8.44 12.88
C LEU A 262 30.81 8.76 11.39
N PHE A 263 30.05 9.77 10.93
CA PHE A 263 30.09 10.24 9.55
C PHE A 263 31.50 10.68 9.14
N ASN A 264 32.18 11.47 9.96
CA ASN A 264 33.53 11.92 9.69
C ASN A 264 34.52 10.74 9.60
N ARG A 265 34.45 9.78 10.53
CA ARG A 265 35.30 8.57 10.53
C ARG A 265 35.04 7.67 9.33
N LEU A 266 33.77 7.53 8.91
CA LEU A 266 33.40 6.77 7.71
C LEU A 266 33.90 7.45 6.44
N LEU A 267 33.80 8.78 6.36
CA LEU A 267 34.30 9.54 5.24
C LEU A 267 35.82 9.47 5.12
N GLU A 268 36.57 9.61 6.22
CA GLU A 268 38.03 9.48 6.27
C GLU A 268 38.54 8.11 5.84
N ARG A 269 37.73 7.07 6.05
CA ARG A 269 38.03 5.69 5.65
C ARG A 269 37.45 5.28 4.31
N SER A 270 36.87 6.23 3.55
CA SER A 270 36.25 6.02 2.24
C SER A 270 35.04 5.11 2.24
N PHE A 271 34.33 4.95 3.39
CA PHE A 271 33.03 4.27 3.45
C PHE A 271 31.90 5.15 2.93
N ILE A 272 32.07 6.46 2.90
CA ILE A 272 31.17 7.42 2.30
C ILE A 272 31.85 8.02 1.08
N PRO A 273 31.26 7.92 -0.12
CA PRO A 273 31.85 8.46 -1.34
C PRO A 273 31.69 9.98 -1.39
N PHE A 274 32.65 10.68 -2.06
CA PHE A 274 32.58 12.12 -2.28
C PHE A 274 31.52 12.52 -3.34
N THR A 275 31.08 11.58 -4.15
CA THR A 275 29.99 11.74 -5.11
C THR A 275 29.13 10.48 -5.08
N GLN A 276 27.89 10.59 -5.55
CA GLN A 276 26.99 9.45 -5.76
C GLN A 276 26.67 9.29 -7.26
N ASP A 277 27.31 10.07 -8.12
CA ASP A 277 27.16 10.00 -9.58
C ASP A 277 28.06 8.89 -10.14
N VAL A 278 27.43 7.82 -10.62
CA VAL A 278 28.10 6.62 -11.17
C VAL A 278 28.79 6.86 -12.51
N THR A 279 28.54 8.01 -13.16
CA THR A 279 29.12 8.38 -14.46
C THR A 279 30.46 9.12 -14.32
N LEU A 280 30.78 9.65 -13.12
CA LEU A 280 32.00 10.36 -12.86
C LEU A 280 33.15 9.39 -12.66
N ASN A 281 34.24 9.61 -13.45
CA ASN A 281 35.50 8.87 -13.31
C ASN A 281 36.44 9.47 -12.26
N GLU A 282 36.20 10.72 -11.89
CA GLU A 282 36.98 11.43 -10.87
C GLU A 282 36.09 11.95 -9.75
N TRP A 283 36.62 11.91 -8.53
CA TRP A 283 35.92 12.40 -7.36
C TRP A 283 35.90 13.92 -7.31
N PRO A 284 34.74 14.56 -7.14
CA PRO A 284 34.66 15.99 -6.91
C PRO A 284 35.38 16.37 -5.60
N ARG A 285 35.92 17.59 -5.54
CA ARG A 285 36.57 18.09 -4.33
C ARG A 285 35.60 18.50 -3.22
N THR A 286 34.32 18.56 -3.55
CA THR A 286 33.29 18.97 -2.59
C THR A 286 33.01 17.81 -1.61
N ARG A 287 33.21 18.09 -0.33
CA ARG A 287 32.95 17.13 0.75
C ARG A 287 31.45 17.01 0.95
N PRO A 288 30.89 15.78 1.01
CA PRO A 288 29.48 15.57 1.33
C PRO A 288 29.17 16.01 2.77
N LYS A 289 27.92 16.37 3.02
CA LYS A 289 27.38 16.71 4.35
C LYS A 289 26.59 15.55 4.91
N ILE A 290 26.48 15.48 6.22
CA ILE A 290 25.74 14.41 6.90
C ILE A 290 24.24 14.44 6.59
N GLU A 291 23.70 15.61 6.27
CA GLU A 291 22.30 15.82 5.90
C GLU A 291 22.02 15.59 4.41
N ASP A 292 23.05 15.41 3.57
CA ASP A 292 22.84 15.17 2.14
C ASP A 292 22.05 13.88 1.91
N PRO A 293 21.15 13.88 0.90
CA PRO A 293 20.36 12.70 0.57
C PRO A 293 21.26 11.55 0.09
N VAL A 294 20.89 10.34 0.43
CA VAL A 294 21.58 9.12 0.00
C VAL A 294 20.81 8.48 -1.14
N PHE A 295 21.49 8.36 -2.28
CA PHE A 295 20.98 7.61 -3.43
C PHE A 295 21.39 6.15 -3.36
N ARG A 296 20.75 5.31 -4.16
CA ARG A 296 21.03 3.85 -4.19
C ARG A 296 22.50 3.54 -4.45
N SER A 297 23.20 4.36 -5.31
CA SER A 297 24.65 4.23 -5.54
C SER A 297 25.46 4.45 -4.25
N GLY A 298 25.16 5.51 -3.52
CA GLY A 298 25.83 5.83 -2.25
C GLY A 298 25.56 4.80 -1.18
N ALA A 299 24.31 4.32 -1.10
CA ALA A 299 23.93 3.23 -0.18
C ALA A 299 24.68 1.94 -0.53
N ALA A 300 24.75 1.54 -1.81
CA ALA A 300 25.48 0.36 -2.24
C ALA A 300 26.98 0.48 -1.88
N TRP A 301 27.56 1.67 -2.05
CA TRP A 301 28.95 1.92 -1.65
C TRP A 301 29.15 1.69 -0.15
N LEU A 302 28.37 2.34 0.71
CA LEU A 302 28.45 2.19 2.17
C LEU A 302 28.26 0.73 2.59
N LEU A 303 27.18 0.10 2.14
CA LEU A 303 26.84 -1.27 2.50
C LEU A 303 27.91 -2.26 2.08
N TRP A 304 28.46 -2.11 0.86
CA TRP A 304 29.51 -3.01 0.37
C TRP A 304 30.80 -2.87 1.14
N HIS A 305 31.19 -1.65 1.53
CA HIS A 305 32.36 -1.42 2.37
C HIS A 305 32.16 -1.99 3.78
N LEU A 306 30.97 -1.83 4.36
CA LEU A 306 30.64 -2.44 5.66
C LEU A 306 30.63 -3.97 5.56
N TYR A 307 30.14 -4.52 4.47
CA TYR A 307 30.12 -5.96 4.22
C TYR A 307 31.55 -6.53 4.10
N ALA A 308 32.42 -5.86 3.37
CA ALA A 308 33.83 -6.22 3.23
C ALA A 308 34.59 -6.14 4.56
N GLU A 309 34.32 -5.12 5.37
CA GLU A 309 34.93 -4.95 6.70
C GLU A 309 34.44 -6.04 7.68
N ALA A 310 33.15 -6.33 7.70
CA ALA A 310 32.56 -7.37 8.54
C ALA A 310 33.12 -8.77 8.23
N ARG A 311 33.52 -9.01 6.98
CA ARG A 311 34.15 -10.28 6.54
C ARG A 311 35.68 -10.27 6.58
N ALA A 312 36.27 -9.14 6.96
CA ALA A 312 37.71 -8.92 6.90
C ALA A 312 38.33 -9.23 5.52
N ASP A 313 37.53 -9.04 4.42
CA ASP A 313 37.95 -9.33 3.04
C ASP A 313 37.90 -8.04 2.18
N ARG A 314 39.01 -7.31 2.17
CA ARG A 314 39.15 -6.10 1.34
C ARG A 314 39.25 -6.40 -0.15
N GLY A 315 39.54 -7.66 -0.53
CA GLY A 315 39.53 -8.06 -1.95
C GLY A 315 38.18 -7.95 -2.61
N LEU A 316 37.10 -7.92 -1.82
CA LEU A 316 35.73 -7.68 -2.31
C LEU A 316 35.58 -6.34 -3.00
N LEU A 317 36.33 -5.30 -2.58
CA LEU A 317 36.18 -3.93 -3.09
C LEU A 317 36.69 -3.74 -4.54
N THR A 318 37.44 -4.73 -5.08
CA THR A 318 37.98 -4.70 -6.44
C THR A 318 37.75 -6.01 -7.20
N ARG A 319 36.96 -6.91 -6.65
CA ARG A 319 36.77 -8.28 -7.17
C ARG A 319 36.17 -8.30 -8.57
N TYR A 320 35.16 -7.47 -8.80
CA TYR A 320 34.41 -7.46 -10.04
C TYR A 320 35.10 -6.62 -11.10
N SER A 321 35.59 -5.42 -10.78
CA SER A 321 36.34 -4.57 -11.71
C SER A 321 37.58 -5.27 -12.21
N ALA A 322 38.34 -5.99 -11.35
CA ALA A 322 39.48 -6.81 -11.78
C ALA A 322 39.07 -7.89 -12.79
N ARG A 323 37.94 -8.58 -12.57
CA ARG A 323 37.43 -9.62 -13.47
C ARG A 323 37.00 -9.04 -14.83
N PHE A 324 36.32 -7.89 -14.83
CA PHE A 324 35.80 -7.28 -16.05
C PHE A 324 36.91 -6.51 -16.82
N SER A 325 37.96 -6.01 -16.17
CA SER A 325 39.09 -5.33 -16.83
C SER A 325 39.94 -6.29 -17.67
N LEU A 326 40.03 -7.57 -17.31
CA LEU A 326 40.81 -8.58 -18.03
C LEU A 326 40.21 -8.97 -19.38
N GLY A 327 38.96 -8.63 -19.66
CA GLY A 327 38.20 -9.08 -20.85
C GLY A 327 38.17 -8.11 -22.03
N GLY A 328 38.97 -7.04 -22.06
CA GLY A 328 39.13 -6.17 -23.23
C GLY A 328 37.82 -5.65 -23.86
N GLY A 329 36.98 -4.94 -23.09
CA GLY A 329 35.70 -4.39 -23.56
C GLY A 329 34.45 -5.05 -22.95
N ALA A 330 34.59 -5.64 -21.78
CA ALA A 330 33.48 -6.27 -21.07
C ALA A 330 32.34 -5.29 -20.81
N ARG A 331 31.16 -5.65 -21.29
CA ARG A 331 29.93 -4.89 -21.07
C ARG A 331 29.44 -5.14 -19.64
N SER A 332 29.01 -4.09 -18.96
CA SER A 332 28.39 -4.21 -17.63
C SER A 332 27.15 -5.14 -17.70
N PRO A 333 26.95 -6.04 -16.74
CA PRO A 333 25.72 -6.83 -16.64
C PRO A 333 24.51 -6.00 -16.19
N ILE A 334 24.76 -4.78 -15.69
CA ILE A 334 23.73 -3.83 -15.26
C ILE A 334 23.69 -2.68 -16.25
N ASN A 335 22.53 -2.43 -16.88
CA ASN A 335 22.45 -1.54 -18.04
C ASN A 335 22.83 -0.08 -17.76
N ASP A 336 22.46 0.43 -16.59
CA ASP A 336 22.65 1.83 -16.18
C ASP A 336 23.92 2.05 -15.32
N ILE A 337 24.79 1.05 -15.22
CA ILE A 337 26.08 1.15 -14.49
C ILE A 337 27.23 0.88 -15.44
N PRO A 338 28.09 1.89 -15.72
CA PRO A 338 29.28 1.68 -16.53
C PRO A 338 30.27 0.71 -15.84
N ALA A 339 30.87 -0.21 -16.59
CA ALA A 339 31.86 -1.16 -16.04
C ALA A 339 33.12 -0.46 -15.48
N LEU A 340 33.40 0.77 -15.95
CA LEU A 340 34.51 1.61 -15.45
C LEU A 340 34.10 2.55 -14.31
N SER A 341 32.83 2.49 -13.87
CA SER A 341 32.37 3.29 -12.74
C SER A 341 33.11 2.91 -11.47
N PRO A 342 33.54 3.87 -10.62
CA PRO A 342 34.09 3.56 -9.31
C PRO A 342 33.09 2.82 -8.40
N PHE A 343 31.79 2.88 -8.69
CA PHE A 343 30.73 2.19 -7.97
C PHE A 343 30.48 0.76 -8.46
N PHE A 344 31.16 0.33 -9.53
CA PHE A 344 30.86 -0.95 -10.19
C PHE A 344 30.97 -2.15 -9.24
N ASP A 345 32.07 -2.25 -8.48
CA ASP A 345 32.26 -3.34 -7.52
C ASP A 345 31.20 -3.33 -6.41
N SER A 346 30.90 -2.16 -5.88
CA SER A 346 29.93 -1.99 -4.80
C SER A 346 28.52 -2.35 -5.24
N ILE A 347 28.10 -1.87 -6.42
CA ILE A 347 26.78 -2.13 -6.95
C ILE A 347 26.62 -3.58 -7.38
N LEU A 348 27.54 -4.11 -8.18
CA LEU A 348 27.48 -5.50 -8.62
C LEU A 348 27.61 -6.45 -7.44
N GLY A 349 28.46 -6.13 -6.47
CA GLY A 349 28.59 -6.91 -5.24
C GLY A 349 27.31 -6.97 -4.43
N CYS A 350 26.63 -5.83 -4.23
CA CYS A 350 25.33 -5.80 -3.55
C CYS A 350 24.25 -6.58 -4.31
N VAL A 351 24.26 -6.56 -5.65
CA VAL A 351 23.30 -7.32 -6.45
C VAL A 351 23.57 -8.81 -6.42
N GLU A 352 24.82 -9.23 -6.60
CA GLU A 352 25.21 -10.65 -6.60
C GLU A 352 25.04 -11.33 -5.23
N THR A 353 25.14 -10.56 -4.15
CA THR A 353 24.90 -11.05 -2.78
C THR A 353 23.46 -10.85 -2.31
N GLU A 354 22.58 -10.42 -3.19
CA GLU A 354 21.17 -10.15 -2.90
C GLU A 354 20.94 -9.12 -1.77
N LEU A 355 21.94 -8.30 -1.47
CA LEU A 355 21.79 -7.18 -0.54
C LEU A 355 20.84 -6.14 -1.12
N LEU A 356 21.08 -5.74 -2.38
CA LEU A 356 20.18 -4.85 -3.13
C LEU A 356 19.70 -5.55 -4.40
N SER A 357 18.46 -5.29 -4.79
CA SER A 357 17.86 -5.85 -6.01
C SER A 357 17.92 -4.87 -7.19
N LEU A 358 17.75 -5.41 -8.39
CA LEU A 358 17.44 -4.62 -9.59
C LEU A 358 15.92 -4.48 -9.69
N PRO A 359 15.34 -3.27 -9.56
CA PRO A 359 13.88 -3.09 -9.50
C PRO A 359 13.10 -3.64 -10.69
N ASP A 360 13.74 -3.67 -11.88
CA ASP A 360 13.17 -4.20 -13.12
C ASP A 360 13.97 -5.39 -13.67
N GLY A 361 14.87 -5.97 -12.87
CA GLY A 361 15.75 -7.08 -13.26
C GLY A 361 16.90 -6.69 -14.21
N ARG A 362 17.05 -5.40 -14.57
CA ARG A 362 18.05 -4.94 -15.55
C ARG A 362 18.78 -3.67 -15.14
N ASN A 363 18.08 -2.75 -14.49
CA ASN A 363 18.61 -1.44 -14.10
C ASN A 363 18.71 -1.34 -12.58
N PHE A 364 19.76 -0.74 -12.09
CA PHE A 364 20.00 -0.50 -10.67
C PHE A 364 19.33 0.77 -10.16
N ARG A 365 19.14 1.76 -11.04
CA ARG A 365 18.61 3.09 -10.76
C ARG A 365 19.44 3.86 -9.73
N PRO A 366 20.72 4.12 -10.02
CA PRO A 366 21.70 4.63 -9.05
C PRO A 366 21.33 5.98 -8.43
N ALA A 367 20.59 6.82 -9.16
CA ALA A 367 20.19 8.18 -8.73
C ALA A 367 18.84 8.21 -7.98
N GLU A 368 18.17 7.08 -7.80
CA GLU A 368 16.97 7.04 -6.96
C GLU A 368 17.35 7.12 -5.47
N PRO A 369 16.59 7.88 -4.65
CA PRO A 369 16.79 7.92 -3.21
C PRO A 369 16.63 6.53 -2.60
N VAL A 370 17.51 6.15 -1.67
CA VAL A 370 17.34 4.89 -0.93
C VAL A 370 16.24 5.06 0.11
N ARG A 371 15.33 4.10 0.19
CA ARG A 371 14.22 4.10 1.16
C ARG A 371 14.65 3.47 2.48
N GLY A 372 14.06 3.96 3.58
CA GLY A 372 14.39 3.48 4.92
C GLY A 372 14.15 1.98 5.10
N ALA A 373 13.02 1.48 4.63
CA ALA A 373 12.67 0.06 4.70
C ALA A 373 13.63 -0.84 3.89
N GLU A 374 14.02 -0.41 2.68
CA GLU A 374 15.00 -1.10 1.85
C GLU A 374 16.35 -1.19 2.56
N PHE A 375 16.82 -0.06 3.10
CA PHE A 375 18.09 -0.01 3.81
C PHE A 375 18.10 -0.89 5.06
N LEU A 376 17.03 -0.84 5.87
CA LEU A 376 16.87 -1.70 7.05
C LEU A 376 16.86 -3.19 6.69
N THR A 377 16.15 -3.57 5.63
CA THR A 377 16.12 -4.97 5.14
C THR A 377 17.52 -5.47 4.79
N VAL A 378 18.34 -4.61 4.16
CA VAL A 378 19.73 -4.95 3.84
C VAL A 378 20.57 -5.12 5.10
N LEU A 379 20.43 -4.22 6.07
CA LEU A 379 21.14 -4.34 7.36
C LEU A 379 20.80 -5.65 8.06
N GLY A 380 19.54 -6.08 8.04
CA GLY A 380 19.12 -7.38 8.58
C GLY A 380 19.78 -8.59 7.90
N LYS A 381 20.03 -8.52 6.59
CA LYS A 381 20.75 -9.56 5.84
C LYS A 381 22.25 -9.60 6.14
N MET A 382 22.83 -8.49 6.59
CA MET A 382 24.26 -8.36 6.90
C MET A 382 24.60 -8.78 8.32
N THR A 383 23.60 -8.86 9.19
CA THR A 383 23.76 -9.33 10.58
C THR A 383 23.67 -10.85 10.60
N PRO A 384 24.66 -11.57 11.13
CA PRO A 384 24.64 -13.04 11.20
C PRO A 384 23.58 -13.59 12.15
#